data_515a1886eb4f50f7365b530c1a13f9b6
#
_entry.id   515a1886eb4f50f7365b530c1a13f9b6
#
_cell.length_a   1.000
_cell.length_b   1.000
_cell.length_c   1.000
_cell.angle_alpha   90.00
_cell.angle_beta   90.00
_cell.angle_gamma   90.00
#
_symmetry.space_group_name_H-M   'P 1'
#
loop_
_entity.id
_entity.type
_entity.pdbx_description
1 polymer ?
#
loop_
_entity_poly.entity_id
_entity_poly.type
_entity_poly.pdbx_seq_one_letter_code
_entity_poly.pdbx_strand_id
1 'polypeptide(L)'
;MLFRSIGVNGGSLDKRLLEKYGHPTAEALVESAFEHLELLEKQGFYDTCVSMKSSTVPTMVAAARLFREKCDYPIHIGVTETGPVKQGLIKSAMGIGALLLDGIGDTIRVSLTDDPVQEVYAAKDILKAAGLRKEGVNIISCPTCGRTRIDLIGLVNQVDAALKDCQKPITVAVMGCIVNGPGEAREADIGIAGGDGWGMIFEKGEQVEKLPYEQLLPALLSRIEKL
;
A
#
# COMPACT_ATOMS: atom_id res chain seq x y z
N MET A 1 10.18 9.85 26.19
CA MET A 1 10.01 8.38 26.30
C MET A 1 11.15 7.73 25.56
N LEU A 2 11.92 6.89 26.20
CA LEU A 2 12.99 6.12 25.56
C LEU A 2 12.43 4.71 25.28
N PHE A 3 12.27 4.34 24.02
CA PHE A 3 12.00 2.96 23.65
C PHE A 3 13.21 2.37 22.93
N ARG A 4 13.34 1.04 22.95
CA ARG A 4 14.38 0.30 22.23
C ARG A 4 13.74 -0.52 21.12
N SER A 5 14.43 -0.58 19.99
CA SER A 5 14.04 -1.43 18.88
C SER A 5 14.98 -2.61 18.80
N ILE A 6 14.45 -3.82 18.89
CA ILE A 6 15.13 -5.06 18.56
C ILE A 6 15.00 -5.28 17.07
N GLY A 7 16.12 -5.50 16.38
CA GLY A 7 16.12 -5.80 14.94
C GLY A 7 16.70 -7.17 14.67
N VAL A 8 15.88 -8.10 14.22
CA VAL A 8 16.31 -9.39 13.71
C VAL A 8 16.22 -9.37 12.19
N ASN A 9 17.32 -9.72 11.52
CA ASN A 9 17.38 -9.76 10.06
C ASN A 9 17.90 -11.14 9.61
N GLY A 10 17.23 -11.76 8.65
CA GLY A 10 17.63 -13.06 8.12
C GLY A 10 19.07 -13.11 7.60
N GLY A 11 19.55 -11.99 7.04
CA GLY A 11 20.94 -11.90 6.54
C GLY A 11 22.02 -11.80 7.64
N SER A 12 21.63 -11.52 8.89
CA SER A 12 22.57 -11.38 10.02
C SER A 12 22.16 -12.20 11.25
N LEU A 13 21.45 -13.29 11.02
CA LEU A 13 21.02 -14.21 12.08
C LEU A 13 22.22 -14.89 12.73
N ASP A 14 22.13 -15.15 14.04
CA ASP A 14 23.17 -15.84 14.81
C ASP A 14 23.52 -17.20 14.19
N LYS A 15 24.82 -17.50 14.12
CA LYS A 15 25.31 -18.76 13.55
C LYS A 15 24.72 -19.99 14.22
N ARG A 16 24.55 -19.96 15.54
CA ARG A 16 23.93 -21.03 16.33
C ARG A 16 22.51 -21.34 15.87
N LEU A 17 21.73 -20.30 15.55
CA LEU A 17 20.38 -20.45 15.02
C LEU A 17 20.39 -20.95 13.57
N LEU A 18 21.36 -20.49 12.76
CA LEU A 18 21.55 -21.01 11.40
C LEU A 18 21.94 -22.51 11.41
N GLU A 19 22.77 -22.95 12.35
CA GLU A 19 23.12 -24.37 12.53
C GLU A 19 21.90 -25.20 12.97
N LYS A 20 21.08 -24.65 13.88
CA LYS A 20 19.85 -25.31 14.38
C LYS A 20 18.78 -25.48 13.33
N TYR A 21 18.54 -24.44 12.52
CA TYR A 21 17.43 -24.37 11.56
C TYR A 21 17.85 -24.57 10.08
N GLY A 22 19.15 -24.67 9.80
CA GLY A 22 19.71 -24.86 8.47
C GLY A 22 19.75 -23.59 7.62
N HIS A 23 18.80 -22.66 7.80
CA HIS A 23 18.69 -21.39 7.09
C HIS A 23 17.79 -20.40 7.88
N PRO A 24 17.68 -19.12 7.49
CA PRO A 24 16.83 -18.15 8.16
C PRO A 24 15.33 -18.47 7.97
N THR A 25 14.77 -19.32 8.84
CA THR A 25 13.33 -19.64 8.88
C THR A 25 12.56 -18.63 9.72
N ALA A 26 11.23 -18.67 9.65
CA ALA A 26 10.36 -17.84 10.49
C ALA A 26 10.59 -18.14 11.99
N GLU A 27 10.73 -19.42 12.35
CA GLU A 27 10.99 -19.86 13.71
C GLU A 27 12.34 -19.38 14.23
N ALA A 28 13.38 -19.41 13.38
CA ALA A 28 14.71 -18.92 13.73
C ALA A 28 14.71 -17.40 14.01
N LEU A 29 13.97 -16.62 13.21
CA LEU A 29 13.82 -15.18 13.43
C LEU A 29 13.07 -14.89 14.73
N VAL A 30 12.00 -15.63 15.01
CA VAL A 30 11.19 -15.49 16.22
C VAL A 30 11.99 -15.88 17.46
N GLU A 31 12.72 -17.00 17.43
CA GLU A 31 13.59 -17.43 18.54
C GLU A 31 14.63 -16.35 18.85
N SER A 32 15.30 -15.81 17.83
CA SER A 32 16.25 -14.70 18.00
C SER A 32 15.60 -13.46 18.63
N ALA A 33 14.37 -13.13 18.21
CA ALA A 33 13.65 -11.99 18.76
C ALA A 33 13.36 -12.17 20.25
N PHE A 34 12.91 -13.34 20.67
CA PHE A 34 12.64 -13.65 22.08
C PHE A 34 13.91 -13.67 22.92
N GLU A 35 15.01 -14.20 22.44
CA GLU A 35 16.29 -14.15 23.16
C GLU A 35 16.73 -12.70 23.46
N HIS A 36 16.55 -11.81 22.51
CA HIS A 36 16.84 -10.38 22.72
C HIS A 36 15.84 -9.70 23.69
N LEU A 37 14.56 -10.05 23.61
CA LEU A 37 13.55 -9.57 24.55
C LEU A 37 13.87 -10.00 25.98
N GLU A 38 14.20 -11.27 26.20
CA GLU A 38 14.58 -11.76 27.53
C GLU A 38 15.76 -11.00 28.15
N LEU A 39 16.74 -10.60 27.32
CA LEU A 39 17.88 -9.81 27.80
C LEU A 39 17.43 -8.44 28.33
N LEU A 40 16.49 -7.77 27.67
CA LEU A 40 15.94 -6.49 28.11
C LEU A 40 15.02 -6.65 29.30
N GLU A 41 14.15 -7.67 29.31
CA GLU A 41 13.25 -7.95 30.41
C GLU A 41 13.98 -8.29 31.70
N LYS A 42 15.09 -9.02 31.65
CA LYS A 42 16.00 -9.27 32.79
C LYS A 42 16.58 -7.98 33.39
N GLN A 43 16.63 -6.90 32.61
CA GLN A 43 17.03 -5.57 33.10
C GLN A 43 15.83 -4.68 33.49
N GLY A 44 14.62 -5.25 33.52
CA GLY A 44 13.38 -4.53 33.82
C GLY A 44 12.93 -3.56 32.73
N PHE A 45 13.37 -3.76 31.48
CA PHE A 45 13.06 -2.87 30.36
C PHE A 45 12.06 -3.52 29.40
N TYR A 46 10.85 -2.93 29.30
CA TYR A 46 9.72 -3.45 28.53
C TYR A 46 9.29 -2.51 27.40
N ASP A 47 9.74 -1.26 27.34
CA ASP A 47 9.42 -0.29 26.28
C ASP A 47 10.16 -0.65 24.98
N THR A 48 9.77 -1.76 24.36
CA THR A 48 10.49 -2.38 23.25
C THR A 48 9.57 -2.57 22.05
N CYS A 49 10.09 -2.29 20.86
CA CYS A 49 9.50 -2.62 19.57
C CYS A 49 10.37 -3.68 18.88
N VAL A 50 9.77 -4.67 18.24
CA VAL A 50 10.51 -5.76 17.58
C VAL A 50 10.34 -5.67 16.06
N SER A 51 11.43 -5.86 15.35
CA SER A 51 11.46 -5.92 13.89
C SER A 51 12.09 -7.23 13.45
N MET A 52 11.35 -8.03 12.70
CA MET A 52 11.85 -9.25 12.05
C MET A 52 11.77 -9.05 10.54
N LYS A 53 12.94 -8.99 9.89
CA LYS A 53 13.07 -8.69 8.47
C LYS A 53 13.68 -9.85 7.70
N SER A 54 13.13 -10.11 6.54
CA SER A 54 13.67 -11.05 5.56
C SER A 54 13.60 -10.46 4.16
N SER A 55 14.45 -10.90 3.26
CA SER A 55 14.40 -10.58 1.83
C SER A 55 13.29 -11.36 1.11
N THR A 56 12.73 -12.40 1.76
CA THR A 56 11.61 -13.19 1.25
C THR A 56 10.32 -12.83 1.97
N VAL A 57 9.29 -12.52 1.21
CA VAL A 57 7.96 -12.15 1.72
C VAL A 57 7.34 -13.27 2.59
N PRO A 58 7.32 -14.55 2.15
CA PRO A 58 6.73 -15.62 2.96
C PRO A 58 7.37 -15.76 4.34
N THR A 59 8.70 -15.72 4.42
CA THR A 59 9.42 -15.86 5.71
C THR A 59 9.11 -14.68 6.64
N MET A 60 9.11 -13.44 6.12
CA MET A 60 8.82 -12.25 6.92
C MET A 60 7.38 -12.26 7.46
N VAL A 61 6.41 -12.62 6.61
CA VAL A 61 5.00 -12.70 7.01
C VAL A 61 4.79 -13.81 8.04
N ALA A 62 5.35 -14.99 7.82
CA ALA A 62 5.25 -16.10 8.77
C ALA A 62 5.90 -15.77 10.12
N ALA A 63 7.06 -15.12 10.13
CA ALA A 63 7.74 -14.71 11.36
C ALA A 63 6.91 -13.70 12.16
N ALA A 64 6.34 -12.69 11.51
CA ALA A 64 5.52 -11.68 12.18
C ALA A 64 4.21 -12.29 12.76
N ARG A 65 3.56 -13.18 12.01
CA ARG A 65 2.37 -13.91 12.50
C ARG A 65 2.70 -14.77 13.72
N LEU A 66 3.74 -15.60 13.61
CA LEU A 66 4.19 -16.48 14.68
C LEU A 66 4.61 -15.70 15.94
N PHE A 67 5.22 -14.53 15.78
CA PHE A 67 5.60 -13.66 16.89
C PHE A 67 4.36 -13.07 17.57
N ARG A 68 3.39 -12.56 16.79
CA ARG A 68 2.13 -12.00 17.30
C ARG A 68 1.29 -13.02 18.07
N GLU A 69 1.32 -14.27 17.69
CA GLU A 69 0.65 -15.37 18.43
C GLU A 69 1.21 -15.57 19.85
N LYS A 70 2.46 -15.15 20.09
CA LYS A 70 3.19 -15.43 21.34
C LYS A 70 3.30 -14.23 22.27
N CYS A 71 3.17 -12.98 21.77
CA CYS A 71 3.29 -11.79 22.59
C CYS A 71 2.67 -10.55 21.91
N ASP A 72 2.48 -9.49 22.71
CA ASP A 72 1.87 -8.22 22.30
C ASP A 72 2.86 -7.08 22.11
N TYR A 73 4.15 -7.34 22.06
CA TYR A 73 5.12 -6.30 21.76
C TYR A 73 4.86 -5.66 20.40
N PRO A 74 4.97 -4.32 20.28
CA PRO A 74 4.83 -3.63 18.98
C PRO A 74 5.78 -4.19 17.92
N ILE A 75 5.26 -4.36 16.70
CA ILE A 75 6.01 -4.92 15.58
C ILE A 75 6.27 -3.84 14.52
N HIS A 76 7.54 -3.68 14.18
CA HIS A 76 7.95 -2.91 13.01
C HIS A 76 8.09 -3.86 11.82
N ILE A 77 7.19 -3.73 10.84
CA ILE A 77 7.13 -4.61 9.68
C ILE A 77 7.79 -3.99 8.44
N GLY A 78 8.37 -4.83 7.61
CA GLY A 78 8.98 -4.44 6.34
C GLY A 78 9.81 -5.54 5.73
N VAL A 79 9.78 -5.63 4.40
CA VAL A 79 10.69 -6.50 3.64
C VAL A 79 12.02 -5.77 3.44
N THR A 80 13.13 -6.47 3.58
CA THR A 80 14.49 -5.90 3.37
C THR A 80 15.08 -6.40 2.06
N GLU A 81 16.08 -5.69 1.53
CA GLU A 81 16.80 -6.12 0.32
C GLU A 81 15.86 -6.39 -0.85
N THR A 82 14.90 -5.50 -1.07
CA THR A 82 13.82 -5.75 -2.03
C THR A 82 14.26 -5.56 -3.48
N GLY A 83 15.38 -4.87 -3.71
CA GLY A 83 15.95 -4.63 -5.04
C GLY A 83 15.38 -3.40 -5.75
N PRO A 84 15.39 -3.38 -7.10
CA PRO A 84 14.92 -2.26 -7.89
C PRO A 84 13.46 -1.91 -7.61
N VAL A 85 13.08 -0.64 -7.83
CA VAL A 85 11.77 -0.05 -7.47
C VAL A 85 10.59 -0.96 -7.83
N LYS A 86 10.48 -1.41 -9.08
CA LYS A 86 9.35 -2.23 -9.52
C LYS A 86 9.19 -3.54 -8.71
N GLN A 87 10.28 -4.24 -8.46
CA GLN A 87 10.27 -5.48 -7.67
C GLN A 87 10.09 -5.18 -6.19
N GLY A 88 10.73 -4.12 -5.70
CA GLY A 88 10.68 -3.67 -4.33
C GLY A 88 9.27 -3.26 -3.90
N LEU A 89 8.55 -2.54 -4.76
CA LEU A 89 7.15 -2.18 -4.52
C LEU A 89 6.25 -3.40 -4.41
N ILE A 90 6.40 -4.39 -5.31
CA ILE A 90 5.60 -5.62 -5.28
C ILE A 90 5.87 -6.39 -3.99
N LYS A 91 7.13 -6.62 -3.63
CA LYS A 91 7.49 -7.34 -2.40
C LYS A 91 6.98 -6.62 -1.16
N SER A 92 7.16 -5.30 -1.09
CA SER A 92 6.73 -4.48 0.05
C SER A 92 5.21 -4.46 0.16
N ALA A 93 4.49 -4.27 -0.95
CA ALA A 93 3.03 -4.30 -0.95
C ALA A 93 2.48 -5.66 -0.51
N MET A 94 3.05 -6.77 -0.99
CA MET A 94 2.65 -8.10 -0.57
C MET A 94 2.95 -8.37 0.91
N GLY A 95 4.17 -8.09 1.36
CA GLY A 95 4.60 -8.42 2.72
C GLY A 95 3.96 -7.53 3.78
N ILE A 96 4.03 -6.23 3.59
CA ILE A 96 3.43 -5.25 4.51
C ILE A 96 1.91 -5.35 4.43
N GLY A 97 1.33 -5.38 3.22
CA GLY A 97 -0.10 -5.46 3.01
C GLY A 97 -0.74 -6.69 3.65
N ALA A 98 -0.14 -7.88 3.50
CA ALA A 98 -0.65 -9.10 4.12
C ALA A 98 -0.75 -8.95 5.65
N LEU A 99 0.29 -8.41 6.30
CA LEU A 99 0.29 -8.24 7.75
C LEU A 99 -0.69 -7.14 8.21
N LEU A 100 -0.78 -6.03 7.49
CA LEU A 100 -1.75 -4.97 7.80
C LEU A 100 -3.19 -5.45 7.71
N LEU A 101 -3.52 -6.31 6.74
CA LEU A 101 -4.85 -6.91 6.61
C LEU A 101 -5.16 -7.91 7.74
N ASP A 102 -4.14 -8.52 8.34
CA ASP A 102 -4.25 -9.34 9.54
C ASP A 102 -4.31 -8.50 10.85
N GLY A 103 -4.22 -7.18 10.77
CA GLY A 103 -4.14 -6.29 11.94
C GLY A 103 -2.77 -6.33 12.63
N ILE A 104 -1.71 -6.77 11.94
CA ILE A 104 -0.35 -6.89 12.46
C ILE A 104 0.53 -5.77 11.88
N GLY A 105 1.21 -5.04 12.76
CA GLY A 105 2.17 -3.99 12.39
C GLY A 105 1.80 -2.63 12.98
N ASP A 106 2.68 -2.12 13.81
CA ASP A 106 2.52 -0.85 14.52
C ASP A 106 3.29 0.27 13.82
N THR A 107 4.38 -0.08 13.14
CA THR A 107 5.15 0.78 12.27
C THR A 107 5.61 0.03 11.03
N ILE A 108 5.82 0.73 9.92
CA ILE A 108 6.20 0.13 8.64
C ILE A 108 7.47 0.78 8.07
N ARG A 109 8.24 0.01 7.29
CA ARG A 109 9.31 0.50 6.44
C ARG A 109 9.26 -0.18 5.08
N VAL A 110 9.17 0.62 4.03
CA VAL A 110 9.47 0.20 2.66
C VAL A 110 10.98 0.33 2.43
N SER A 111 11.58 -0.57 1.68
CA SER A 111 12.99 -0.52 1.27
C SER A 111 13.07 -0.61 -0.24
N LEU A 112 13.63 0.42 -0.87
CA LEU A 112 13.81 0.51 -2.31
C LEU A 112 15.25 0.93 -2.63
N THR A 113 15.77 0.49 -3.76
CA THR A 113 17.01 1.03 -4.31
C THR A 113 16.67 2.26 -5.15
N ASP A 114 16.32 3.37 -4.46
CA ASP A 114 15.94 4.65 -5.05
C ASP A 114 16.09 5.77 -4.00
N ASP A 115 15.67 7.02 -4.34
CA ASP A 115 15.57 8.13 -3.40
C ASP A 115 14.68 7.72 -2.21
N PRO A 116 15.14 7.91 -0.95
CA PRO A 116 14.39 7.54 0.26
C PRO A 116 13.00 8.14 0.35
N VAL A 117 12.74 9.27 -0.30
CA VAL A 117 11.42 9.90 -0.36
C VAL A 117 10.39 8.99 -1.06
N GLN A 118 10.83 8.19 -2.05
CA GLN A 118 9.96 7.24 -2.75
C GLN A 118 9.47 6.12 -1.84
N GLU A 119 10.24 5.73 -0.83
CA GLU A 119 9.82 4.76 0.18
C GLU A 119 8.63 5.28 1.01
N VAL A 120 8.59 6.59 1.29
CA VAL A 120 7.49 7.24 2.02
C VAL A 120 6.21 7.26 1.18
N TYR A 121 6.32 7.58 -0.12
CA TYR A 121 5.17 7.55 -1.02
C TYR A 121 4.62 6.12 -1.14
N ALA A 122 5.48 5.14 -1.39
CA ALA A 122 5.10 3.73 -1.46
C ALA A 122 4.44 3.23 -0.16
N ALA A 123 4.96 3.64 1.00
CA ALA A 123 4.36 3.31 2.29
C ALA A 123 2.94 3.89 2.45
N LYS A 124 2.74 5.14 2.03
CA LYS A 124 1.42 5.78 2.02
C LYS A 124 0.44 5.06 1.09
N ASP A 125 0.90 4.66 -0.09
CA ASP A 125 0.07 3.95 -1.07
C ASP A 125 -0.32 2.54 -0.57
N ILE A 126 0.59 1.83 0.08
CA ILE A 126 0.29 0.55 0.74
C ILE A 126 -0.77 0.72 1.83
N LEU A 127 -0.64 1.76 2.67
CA LEU A 127 -1.63 2.06 3.72
C LEU A 127 -3.00 2.43 3.14
N LYS A 128 -3.03 3.17 2.02
CA LYS A 128 -4.28 3.47 1.29
C LYS A 128 -4.91 2.19 0.75
N ALA A 129 -4.12 1.35 0.06
CA ALA A 129 -4.60 0.09 -0.49
C ALA A 129 -5.13 -0.88 0.58
N ALA A 130 -4.54 -0.84 1.79
CA ALA A 130 -5.02 -1.59 2.95
C ALA A 130 -6.24 -0.96 3.66
N GLY A 131 -6.74 0.19 3.20
CA GLY A 131 -7.87 0.90 3.82
C GLY A 131 -7.55 1.60 5.14
N LEU A 132 -6.28 1.69 5.53
CA LEU A 132 -5.82 2.26 6.80
C LEU A 132 -5.50 3.76 6.71
N ARG A 133 -5.44 4.31 5.51
CA ARG A 133 -5.22 5.73 5.25
C ARG A 133 -6.23 6.25 4.24
N LYS A 134 -6.92 7.33 4.60
CA LYS A 134 -7.98 7.95 3.78
C LYS A 134 -7.60 9.34 3.22
N GLU A 135 -6.32 9.67 3.13
CA GLU A 135 -5.85 10.95 2.61
C GLU A 135 -5.59 10.89 1.10
N GLY A 136 -5.93 11.99 0.42
CA GLY A 136 -5.71 12.15 -1.01
C GLY A 136 -6.69 11.35 -1.87
N VAL A 137 -6.59 11.56 -3.17
CA VAL A 137 -7.48 10.95 -4.15
C VAL A 137 -7.16 9.47 -4.35
N ASN A 138 -8.19 8.64 -4.40
CA ASN A 138 -8.14 7.26 -4.88
C ASN A 138 -8.69 7.21 -6.30
N ILE A 139 -7.85 6.92 -7.29
CA ILE A 139 -8.28 6.81 -8.68
C ILE A 139 -8.60 5.35 -8.99
N ILE A 140 -9.81 5.10 -9.46
CA ILE A 140 -10.23 3.80 -10.00
C ILE A 140 -10.47 3.91 -11.50
N SER A 141 -10.00 2.96 -12.27
CA SER A 141 -10.22 2.91 -13.70
C SER A 141 -10.43 1.49 -14.19
N CYS A 142 -11.24 1.32 -15.22
CA CYS A 142 -11.40 0.03 -15.84
C CYS A 142 -10.18 -0.32 -16.72
N PRO A 143 -9.93 -1.63 -16.96
CA PRO A 143 -8.93 -2.03 -17.94
C PRO A 143 -9.38 -1.65 -19.37
N THR A 144 -8.43 -1.39 -20.26
CA THR A 144 -8.72 -1.20 -21.68
C THR A 144 -9.29 -2.49 -22.28
N CYS A 145 -10.55 -2.46 -22.68
CA CYS A 145 -11.24 -3.59 -23.29
C CYS A 145 -11.82 -3.21 -24.66
N GLY A 146 -12.43 -4.15 -25.39
CA GLY A 146 -13.05 -3.89 -26.69
C GLY A 146 -14.22 -2.91 -26.69
N ARG A 147 -14.71 -2.48 -25.51
CA ARG A 147 -15.77 -1.47 -25.34
C ARG A 147 -15.22 -0.06 -25.12
N THR A 148 -13.94 0.12 -24.88
CA THR A 148 -13.31 1.43 -24.68
C THR A 148 -13.51 2.31 -25.91
N ARG A 149 -13.98 3.54 -25.74
CA ARG A 149 -14.34 4.50 -26.78
C ARG A 149 -13.54 5.79 -26.73
N ILE A 150 -12.65 5.93 -25.77
CA ILE A 150 -11.81 7.12 -25.56
C ILE A 150 -10.35 6.70 -25.37
N ASP A 151 -9.44 7.66 -25.43
CA ASP A 151 -8.07 7.43 -24.95
C ASP A 151 -8.08 7.35 -23.41
N LEU A 152 -8.45 6.18 -22.90
CA LEU A 152 -8.57 5.93 -21.47
C LEU A 152 -7.21 6.07 -20.76
N ILE A 153 -6.14 5.55 -21.33
CA ILE A 153 -4.80 5.59 -20.72
C ILE A 153 -4.32 7.03 -20.61
N GLY A 154 -4.44 7.81 -21.69
CA GLY A 154 -4.08 9.22 -21.68
C GLY A 154 -4.91 10.02 -20.67
N LEU A 155 -6.22 9.79 -20.60
CA LEU A 155 -7.09 10.49 -19.65
C LEU A 155 -6.77 10.14 -18.19
N VAL A 156 -6.55 8.85 -17.87
CA VAL A 156 -6.16 8.43 -16.50
C VAL A 156 -4.85 9.09 -16.08
N ASN A 157 -3.84 9.10 -16.96
CA ASN A 157 -2.56 9.75 -16.65
C ASN A 157 -2.71 11.26 -16.44
N GLN A 158 -3.59 11.94 -17.19
CA GLN A 158 -3.87 13.37 -17.01
C GLN A 158 -4.61 13.62 -15.68
N VAL A 159 -5.58 12.79 -15.31
CA VAL A 159 -6.30 12.89 -14.03
C VAL A 159 -5.35 12.65 -12.86
N ASP A 160 -4.51 11.62 -12.94
CA ASP A 160 -3.52 11.29 -11.90
C ASP A 160 -2.54 12.46 -11.70
N ALA A 161 -1.98 12.98 -12.79
CA ALA A 161 -1.06 14.12 -12.73
C ALA A 161 -1.72 15.39 -12.16
N ALA A 162 -2.97 15.67 -12.53
CA ALA A 162 -3.71 16.85 -12.05
C ALA A 162 -4.11 16.77 -10.58
N LEU A 163 -4.33 15.54 -10.06
CA LEU A 163 -4.80 15.31 -8.69
C LEU A 163 -3.70 14.86 -7.72
N LYS A 164 -2.44 14.79 -8.17
CA LYS A 164 -1.29 14.32 -7.40
C LYS A 164 -1.15 14.98 -6.02
N ASP A 165 -1.40 16.29 -5.96
CA ASP A 165 -1.25 17.07 -4.73
C ASP A 165 -2.59 17.31 -4.00
N CYS A 166 -3.68 16.77 -4.52
CA CYS A 166 -5.00 16.89 -3.92
C CYS A 166 -5.10 16.03 -2.65
N GLN A 167 -5.38 16.67 -1.51
CA GLN A 167 -5.47 16.00 -0.21
C GLN A 167 -6.90 15.55 0.16
N LYS A 168 -7.88 15.83 -0.69
CA LYS A 168 -9.28 15.44 -0.44
C LYS A 168 -9.40 13.92 -0.44
N PRO A 169 -10.03 13.32 0.59
CA PRO A 169 -10.20 11.86 0.69
C PRO A 169 -11.37 11.39 -0.18
N ILE A 170 -11.24 11.52 -1.49
CA ILE A 170 -12.28 11.18 -2.47
C ILE A 170 -11.84 10.06 -3.41
N THR A 171 -12.80 9.32 -3.92
CA THR A 171 -12.59 8.34 -4.98
C THR A 171 -13.06 8.92 -6.31
N VAL A 172 -12.16 8.94 -7.29
CA VAL A 172 -12.40 9.43 -8.66
C VAL A 172 -12.38 8.24 -9.63
N ALA A 173 -13.46 8.04 -10.36
CA ALA A 173 -13.58 6.96 -11.35
C ALA A 173 -13.32 7.47 -12.77
N VAL A 174 -12.47 6.75 -13.53
CA VAL A 174 -12.23 7.05 -14.95
C VAL A 174 -12.52 5.80 -15.78
N MET A 175 -13.66 5.81 -16.47
CA MET A 175 -14.20 4.65 -17.17
C MET A 175 -14.19 4.82 -18.69
N GLY A 176 -13.70 3.81 -19.41
CA GLY A 176 -13.53 3.86 -20.87
C GLY A 176 -14.80 3.69 -21.70
N CYS A 177 -15.93 3.33 -21.09
CA CYS A 177 -17.21 3.21 -21.76
C CYS A 177 -18.42 3.51 -20.86
N ILE A 178 -19.53 3.90 -21.47
CA ILE A 178 -20.80 4.20 -20.79
C ILE A 178 -21.63 2.95 -20.44
N VAL A 179 -21.22 1.76 -20.90
CA VAL A 179 -22.02 0.53 -20.69
C VAL A 179 -21.85 0.01 -19.27
N ASN A 180 -20.60 -0.24 -18.87
CA ASN A 180 -20.29 -0.75 -17.54
C ASN A 180 -19.81 0.37 -16.59
N GLY A 181 -19.29 1.47 -17.16
CA GLY A 181 -18.70 2.58 -16.39
C GLY A 181 -19.58 3.09 -15.26
N PRO A 182 -20.87 3.39 -15.49
CA PRO A 182 -21.74 3.86 -14.43
C PRO A 182 -21.91 2.86 -13.28
N GLY A 183 -21.95 1.57 -13.56
CA GLY A 183 -22.05 0.52 -12.55
C GLY A 183 -20.77 0.35 -11.73
N GLU A 184 -19.62 0.36 -12.41
CA GLU A 184 -18.29 0.23 -11.79
C GLU A 184 -17.90 1.50 -11.01
N ALA A 185 -18.42 2.67 -11.42
CA ALA A 185 -18.17 3.96 -10.78
C ALA A 185 -19.20 4.34 -9.69
N ARG A 186 -20.18 3.49 -9.41
CA ARG A 186 -21.29 3.81 -8.49
C ARG A 186 -20.85 4.23 -7.09
N GLU A 187 -19.81 3.58 -6.59
CA GLU A 187 -19.26 3.85 -5.24
C GLU A 187 -18.24 5.00 -5.23
N ALA A 188 -17.92 5.57 -6.39
CA ALA A 188 -17.00 6.72 -6.46
C ALA A 188 -17.75 8.01 -6.14
N ASP A 189 -17.04 8.97 -5.53
CA ASP A 189 -17.60 10.30 -5.23
C ASP A 189 -17.88 11.07 -6.51
N ILE A 190 -17.02 10.94 -7.51
CA ILE A 190 -17.16 11.55 -8.83
C ILE A 190 -16.45 10.69 -9.89
N GLY A 191 -16.89 10.76 -11.14
CA GLY A 191 -16.21 10.04 -12.21
C GLY A 191 -16.61 10.46 -13.60
N ILE A 192 -15.86 9.92 -14.56
CA ILE A 192 -16.07 10.05 -16.01
C ILE A 192 -16.36 8.68 -16.60
N ALA A 193 -17.31 8.59 -17.53
CA ALA A 193 -17.47 7.44 -18.43
C ALA A 193 -17.43 7.90 -19.89
N GLY A 194 -16.52 7.30 -20.68
CA GLY A 194 -16.31 7.67 -22.08
C GLY A 194 -17.36 7.14 -23.04
N GLY A 195 -17.72 7.93 -24.04
CA GLY A 195 -18.49 7.58 -25.20
C GLY A 195 -17.73 7.93 -26.49
N ASP A 196 -18.33 7.75 -27.65
CA ASP A 196 -17.72 8.06 -28.94
C ASP A 196 -17.73 9.57 -29.21
N GLY A 197 -16.56 10.23 -29.03
CA GLY A 197 -16.39 11.69 -29.13
C GLY A 197 -17.01 12.50 -27.98
N TRP A 198 -17.55 11.86 -26.94
CA TRP A 198 -18.17 12.49 -25.80
C TRP A 198 -18.02 11.63 -24.56
N GLY A 199 -18.46 12.12 -23.43
CA GLY A 199 -18.52 11.34 -22.19
C GLY A 199 -19.53 11.89 -21.19
N MET A 200 -19.62 11.22 -20.06
CA MET A 200 -20.51 11.61 -18.97
C MET A 200 -19.74 11.80 -17.69
N ILE A 201 -20.14 12.80 -16.90
CA ILE A 201 -19.70 12.97 -15.52
C ILE A 201 -20.78 12.37 -14.62
N PHE A 202 -20.31 11.63 -13.61
CA PHE A 202 -21.11 11.03 -12.56
C PHE A 202 -20.70 11.60 -11.22
N GLU A 203 -21.67 11.83 -10.35
CA GLU A 203 -21.46 12.14 -8.93
C GLU A 203 -22.30 11.17 -8.10
N LYS A 204 -21.63 10.43 -7.20
CA LYS A 204 -22.29 9.42 -6.32
C LYS A 204 -23.18 8.44 -7.08
N GLY A 205 -22.72 8.01 -8.25
CA GLY A 205 -23.43 7.06 -9.11
C GLY A 205 -24.52 7.67 -10.00
N GLU A 206 -24.86 8.95 -9.84
CA GLU A 206 -25.84 9.63 -10.68
C GLU A 206 -25.16 10.38 -11.85
N GLN A 207 -25.77 10.30 -13.02
CA GLN A 207 -25.30 11.02 -14.20
C GLN A 207 -25.68 12.50 -14.04
N VAL A 208 -24.68 13.39 -14.02
CA VAL A 208 -24.91 14.83 -13.83
C VAL A 208 -24.73 15.66 -15.10
N GLU A 209 -23.83 15.24 -16.01
CA GLU A 209 -23.56 16.02 -17.22
C GLU A 209 -23.03 15.16 -18.35
N LYS A 210 -23.40 15.51 -19.58
CA LYS A 210 -22.86 14.94 -20.83
C LYS A 210 -22.09 16.01 -21.59
N LEU A 211 -20.81 15.74 -21.91
CA LEU A 211 -19.89 16.71 -22.51
C LEU A 211 -19.09 16.10 -23.67
N PRO A 212 -18.58 16.95 -24.59
CA PRO A 212 -17.54 16.56 -25.52
C PRO A 212 -16.30 16.05 -24.77
N TYR A 213 -15.55 15.12 -25.40
CA TYR A 213 -14.40 14.46 -24.78
C TYR A 213 -13.37 15.47 -24.20
N GLU A 214 -13.07 16.52 -24.94
CA GLU A 214 -12.08 17.54 -24.58
C GLU A 214 -12.46 18.37 -23.35
N GLN A 215 -13.74 18.37 -22.99
CA GLN A 215 -14.27 19.10 -21.84
C GLN A 215 -14.37 18.25 -20.58
N LEU A 216 -14.18 16.93 -20.67
CA LEU A 216 -14.35 16.02 -19.54
C LEU A 216 -13.37 16.30 -18.40
N LEU A 217 -12.08 16.42 -18.70
CA LEU A 217 -11.08 16.65 -17.67
C LEU A 217 -11.25 18.03 -17.00
N PRO A 218 -11.38 19.15 -17.71
CA PRO A 218 -11.64 20.45 -17.09
C PRO A 218 -12.90 20.46 -16.20
N ALA A 219 -13.97 19.87 -16.67
CA ALA A 219 -15.23 19.80 -15.93
C ALA A 219 -15.11 18.92 -14.67
N LEU A 220 -14.41 17.77 -14.75
CA LEU A 220 -14.12 16.91 -13.60
C LEU A 220 -13.34 17.69 -12.53
N LEU A 221 -12.24 18.34 -12.91
CA LEU A 221 -11.39 19.08 -11.97
C LEU A 221 -12.14 20.24 -11.31
N SER A 222 -12.93 21.03 -12.08
CA SER A 222 -13.77 22.10 -11.54
C SER A 222 -14.81 21.61 -10.53
N ARG A 223 -15.33 20.40 -10.70
CA ARG A 223 -16.27 19.81 -9.76
C ARG A 223 -15.57 19.28 -8.52
N ILE A 224 -14.39 18.66 -8.65
CA ILE A 224 -13.56 18.20 -7.54
C ILE A 224 -13.18 19.36 -6.61
N GLU A 225 -12.90 20.53 -7.16
CA GLU A 225 -12.60 21.73 -6.35
C GLU A 225 -13.74 22.13 -5.43
N LYS A 226 -14.99 21.85 -5.83
CA LYS A 226 -16.22 22.21 -5.09
C LYS A 226 -16.66 21.13 -4.07
N LEU A 227 -16.15 19.90 -4.17
CA LEU A 227 -16.37 18.85 -3.17
C LEU A 227 -15.58 19.14 -1.88
#